data_eeb9d71795b74b31c5d85bb6d2d8170b
#
_entry.id   eeb9d71795b74b31c5d85bb6d2d8170b
#
_cell.length_a   1.000
_cell.length_b   1.000
_cell.length_c   1.000
_cell.angle_alpha   90.00
_cell.angle_beta   90.00
_cell.angle_gamma   90.00
#
_symmetry.space_group_name_H-M   'P 1'
#
loop_
_entity.id
_entity.type
_entity.pdbx_description
1 polymer ?
#
loop_
_entity_poly.entity_id
_entity_poly.type
_entity_poly.pdbx_seq_one_letter_code
_entity_poly.pdbx_strand_id
1 'polypeptide(L)'
;MPHNGAEFWTTGLGLPVRERWRPWTLDGGMRMGGYVTRYATPRAFDFLSVRGSGHMVPQMHPLEGLEMITRWLRHEDWRPYVAHDIPPINATRGVAIDTAAAAASAEEERRELLARDLARAEFEAARWERRRAELQRMVGGEK
;
A
#
# COMPACT_ATOMS: atom_id res chain seq x y z
N MET A 1 -2.30 -21.69 -2.97
CA MET A 1 -1.19 -22.01 -3.89
C MET A 1 0.11 -21.54 -3.27
N PRO A 2 1.19 -22.33 -3.33
CA PRO A 2 2.49 -21.84 -2.90
C PRO A 2 2.94 -20.67 -3.78
N HIS A 3 3.56 -19.65 -3.19
CA HIS A 3 4.11 -18.48 -3.87
C HIS A 3 4.99 -18.86 -5.08
N ASN A 4 5.85 -19.87 -4.91
CA ASN A 4 6.76 -20.35 -5.95
C ASN A 4 6.03 -20.86 -7.21
N GLY A 5 4.86 -21.47 -7.06
CA GLY A 5 4.06 -21.92 -8.21
C GLY A 5 3.47 -20.76 -9.02
N ALA A 6 3.04 -19.69 -8.34
CA ALA A 6 2.53 -18.50 -9.00
C ALA A 6 3.64 -17.71 -9.70
N GLU A 7 4.81 -17.59 -9.08
CA GLU A 7 5.99 -16.97 -9.67
C GLU A 7 6.48 -17.74 -10.90
N PHE A 8 6.58 -19.05 -10.81
CA PHE A 8 6.95 -19.92 -11.94
C PHE A 8 5.98 -19.74 -13.12
N TRP A 9 4.68 -19.72 -12.85
CA TRP A 9 3.68 -19.54 -13.89
C TRP A 9 3.79 -18.17 -14.56
N THR A 10 3.90 -17.07 -13.80
CA THR A 10 4.00 -15.73 -14.37
C THR A 10 5.29 -15.51 -15.15
N THR A 11 6.40 -16.08 -14.69
CA THR A 11 7.68 -16.08 -15.43
C THR A 11 7.57 -16.88 -16.73
N GLY A 12 6.85 -18.00 -16.71
CA GLY A 12 6.61 -18.85 -17.88
C GLY A 12 5.80 -18.20 -19.00
N LEU A 13 5.13 -17.07 -18.75
CA LEU A 13 4.43 -16.30 -19.78
C LEU A 13 5.37 -15.61 -20.78
N GLY A 14 6.67 -15.54 -20.50
CA GLY A 14 7.66 -14.91 -21.38
C GLY A 14 7.48 -13.39 -21.56
N LEU A 15 6.74 -12.75 -20.68
CA LEU A 15 6.51 -11.31 -20.74
C LEU A 15 7.78 -10.54 -20.35
N PRO A 16 8.11 -9.45 -21.06
CA PRO A 16 9.27 -8.64 -20.70
C PRO A 16 9.08 -8.00 -19.31
N VAL A 17 10.09 -8.12 -18.47
CA VAL A 17 10.08 -7.58 -17.11
C VAL A 17 10.44 -6.09 -17.17
N ARG A 18 9.55 -5.22 -16.70
CA ARG A 18 9.77 -3.78 -16.53
C ARG A 18 10.54 -3.48 -15.24
N GLU A 19 10.09 -4.09 -14.13
CA GLU A 19 10.74 -3.96 -12.82
C GLU A 19 10.90 -5.35 -12.22
N ARG A 20 12.13 -5.70 -11.83
CA ARG A 20 12.44 -6.98 -11.20
C ARG A 20 11.85 -7.04 -9.79
N TRP A 21 11.72 -8.24 -9.26
CA TRP A 21 11.26 -8.51 -7.90
C TRP A 21 11.88 -7.57 -6.88
N ARG A 22 11.04 -6.75 -6.27
CA ARG A 22 11.43 -5.77 -5.27
C ARG A 22 10.34 -5.57 -4.22
N PRO A 23 10.68 -5.09 -3.02
CA PRO A 23 9.69 -4.76 -2.02
C PRO A 23 8.82 -3.58 -2.43
N TRP A 24 7.55 -3.58 -1.99
CA TRP A 24 6.63 -2.46 -2.08
C TRP A 24 6.09 -2.10 -0.70
N THR A 25 5.65 -0.85 -0.52
CA THR A 25 5.18 -0.32 0.76
C THR A 25 3.81 0.32 0.64
N LEU A 26 3.10 0.39 1.78
CA LEU A 26 1.80 1.04 1.86
C LEU A 26 1.93 2.56 1.97
N ASP A 27 2.86 3.05 2.79
CA ASP A 27 2.95 4.42 3.29
C ASP A 27 4.20 5.19 2.85
N GLY A 28 4.78 4.80 1.73
CA GLY A 28 5.92 5.52 1.16
C GLY A 28 7.27 5.18 1.75
N GLY A 29 7.42 4.03 2.43
CA GLY A 29 8.73 3.51 2.77
C GLY A 29 8.84 2.79 4.10
N MET A 30 7.94 3.01 5.05
CA MET A 30 8.08 2.47 6.40
C MET A 30 7.42 1.11 6.59
N ARG A 31 6.26 0.90 5.98
CA ARG A 31 5.48 -0.32 6.14
C ARG A 31 5.52 -1.18 4.89
N MET A 32 6.26 -2.26 4.97
CA MET A 32 6.41 -3.22 3.89
C MET A 32 5.11 -3.98 3.66
N GLY A 33 4.50 -3.82 2.47
CA GLY A 33 3.31 -4.55 2.06
C GLY A 33 3.62 -5.94 1.53
N GLY A 34 4.76 -6.10 0.86
CA GLY A 34 5.20 -7.34 0.23
C GLY A 34 6.22 -7.10 -0.87
N TYR A 35 6.15 -7.91 -1.91
CA TYR A 35 7.04 -7.81 -3.07
C TYR A 35 6.25 -7.74 -4.37
N VAL A 36 6.86 -7.18 -5.41
CA VAL A 36 6.27 -7.03 -6.73
C VAL A 36 7.28 -7.27 -7.83
N THR A 37 6.87 -7.96 -8.90
CA THR A 37 7.49 -7.95 -10.22
C THR A 37 6.52 -7.29 -11.19
N ARG A 38 6.98 -6.29 -11.96
CA ARG A 38 6.16 -5.61 -12.95
C ARG A 38 6.56 -6.01 -14.35
N TYR A 39 5.57 -6.26 -15.19
CA TYR A 39 5.78 -6.66 -16.57
C TYR A 39 5.44 -5.52 -17.53
N ALA A 40 6.20 -5.41 -18.61
CA ALA A 40 5.97 -4.42 -19.66
C ALA A 40 4.89 -4.93 -20.61
N THR A 41 3.64 -4.63 -20.28
CA THR A 41 2.45 -5.00 -21.02
C THR A 41 1.60 -3.77 -21.31
N PRO A 42 0.76 -3.75 -22.37
CA PRO A 42 -0.12 -2.63 -22.69
C PRO A 42 -1.15 -2.31 -21.58
N ARG A 43 -1.47 -3.31 -20.78
CA ARG A 43 -2.29 -3.18 -19.56
C ARG A 43 -1.46 -3.61 -18.36
N ALA A 44 -1.74 -3.03 -17.20
CA ALA A 44 -1.02 -3.37 -15.99
C ALA A 44 -1.12 -4.88 -15.70
N PHE A 45 0.03 -5.54 -15.71
CA PHE A 45 0.17 -6.92 -15.29
C PHE A 45 1.35 -6.98 -14.31
N ASP A 46 1.04 -7.20 -13.05
CA ASP A 46 2.00 -7.23 -11.98
C ASP A 46 1.85 -8.53 -11.18
N PHE A 47 2.95 -9.21 -10.90
CA PHE A 47 2.97 -10.30 -9.94
C PHE A 47 3.28 -9.73 -8.56
N LEU A 48 2.34 -9.86 -7.64
CA LEU A 48 2.41 -9.25 -6.33
C LEU A 48 2.26 -10.29 -5.22
N SER A 49 3.07 -10.16 -4.17
CA SER A 49 2.85 -10.86 -2.91
C SER A 49 2.45 -9.88 -1.82
N VAL A 50 1.63 -10.36 -0.88
CA VAL A 50 1.29 -9.64 0.35
C VAL A 50 1.92 -10.36 1.52
N ARG A 51 2.76 -9.64 2.27
CA ARG A 51 3.53 -10.22 3.38
C ARG A 51 2.61 -10.73 4.47
N GLY A 52 2.85 -11.97 4.91
CA GLY A 52 2.10 -12.59 6.00
C GLY A 52 0.67 -13.02 5.65
N SER A 53 0.25 -12.79 4.39
CA SER A 53 -1.09 -13.19 3.95
C SER A 53 -1.12 -14.60 3.41
N GLY A 54 -2.25 -15.27 3.65
CA GLY A 54 -2.62 -16.50 2.96
C GLY A 54 -3.52 -16.23 1.74
N HIS A 55 -4.44 -17.18 1.47
CA HIS A 55 -5.33 -17.11 0.30
C HIS A 55 -6.30 -15.92 0.35
N MET A 56 -6.78 -15.57 1.52
CA MET A 56 -7.78 -14.53 1.73
C MET A 56 -7.13 -13.20 2.13
N VAL A 57 -6.41 -12.56 1.19
CA VAL A 57 -5.72 -11.29 1.43
C VAL A 57 -6.63 -10.22 2.04
N PRO A 58 -7.83 -9.91 1.49
CA PRO A 58 -8.67 -8.85 2.04
C PRO A 58 -9.17 -9.11 3.47
N GLN A 59 -9.28 -10.38 3.85
CA GLN A 59 -9.72 -10.77 5.19
C GLN A 59 -8.59 -10.66 6.21
N MET A 60 -7.38 -11.09 5.84
CA MET A 60 -6.23 -11.14 6.75
C MET A 60 -5.45 -9.83 6.79
N HIS A 61 -5.38 -9.14 5.67
CA HIS A 61 -4.63 -7.92 5.45
C HIS A 61 -5.47 -6.90 4.66
N PRO A 62 -6.55 -6.35 5.27
CA PRO A 62 -7.51 -5.50 4.56
C PRO A 62 -6.89 -4.21 4.00
N LEU A 63 -5.93 -3.61 4.70
CA LEU A 63 -5.26 -2.38 4.25
C LEU A 63 -4.38 -2.65 3.03
N GLU A 64 -3.59 -3.72 3.07
CA GLU A 64 -2.74 -4.16 1.96
C GLU A 64 -3.60 -4.55 0.75
N GLY A 65 -4.70 -5.24 0.98
CA GLY A 65 -5.66 -5.63 -0.06
C GLY A 65 -6.32 -4.42 -0.73
N LEU A 66 -6.76 -3.44 0.07
CA LEU A 66 -7.34 -2.20 -0.43
C LEU A 66 -6.33 -1.38 -1.23
N GLU A 67 -5.13 -1.20 -0.71
CA GLU A 67 -4.06 -0.47 -1.39
C GLU A 67 -3.68 -1.13 -2.72
N MET A 68 -3.57 -2.46 -2.73
CA MET A 68 -3.28 -3.24 -3.92
C MET A 68 -4.33 -2.99 -5.02
N ILE A 69 -5.61 -3.13 -4.70
CA ILE A 69 -6.70 -2.92 -5.66
C ILE A 69 -6.77 -1.47 -6.13
N THR A 70 -6.62 -0.53 -5.20
CA THR A 70 -6.70 0.91 -5.50
C THR A 70 -5.60 1.32 -6.47
N ARG A 71 -4.36 0.93 -6.24
CA ARG A 71 -3.24 1.25 -7.14
C ARG A 71 -3.38 0.60 -8.49
N TRP A 72 -3.80 -0.64 -8.52
CA TRP A 72 -4.02 -1.35 -9.78
C TRP A 72 -5.10 -0.68 -10.63
N LEU A 73 -6.24 -0.30 -10.02
CA LEU A 73 -7.34 0.39 -10.71
C LEU A 73 -6.96 1.81 -11.17
N ARG A 74 -6.10 2.49 -10.43
CA ARG A 74 -5.63 3.85 -10.74
C ARG A 74 -4.38 3.86 -11.62
N HIS A 75 -3.82 2.71 -11.96
CA HIS A 75 -2.55 2.57 -12.66
C HIS A 75 -1.39 3.30 -11.96
N GLU A 76 -1.43 3.35 -10.63
CA GLU A 76 -0.38 3.94 -9.81
C GLU A 76 0.82 3.01 -9.66
N ASP A 77 2.00 3.60 -9.50
CA ASP A 77 3.23 2.85 -9.26
C ASP A 77 3.30 2.30 -7.84
N TRP A 78 3.92 1.12 -7.70
CA TRP A 78 4.20 0.51 -6.40
C TRP A 78 5.34 1.27 -5.73
N ARG A 79 5.04 1.91 -4.60
CA ARG A 79 6.05 2.67 -3.85
C ARG A 79 7.14 1.74 -3.35
N PRO A 80 8.44 2.03 -3.64
CA PRO A 80 9.54 1.20 -3.18
C PRO A 80 9.66 1.25 -1.65
N TYR A 81 10.17 0.18 -1.07
CA TYR A 81 10.62 0.19 0.31
C TYR A 81 11.95 0.96 0.37
N VAL A 82 11.96 2.04 1.11
CA VAL A 82 13.20 2.74 1.44
C VAL A 82 13.64 2.18 2.79
N ALA A 83 14.68 1.34 2.79
CA ALA A 83 15.30 0.94 4.03
C ALA A 83 15.84 2.24 4.67
N HIS A 84 15.20 2.69 5.74
CA HIS A 84 15.87 3.66 6.60
C HIS A 84 17.15 2.98 7.07
N ASP A 85 18.25 3.72 7.10
CA ASP A 85 19.53 3.25 7.60
C ASP A 85 19.31 2.68 9.01
N ILE A 86 19.03 1.39 9.06
CA ILE A 86 19.07 0.65 10.32
C ILE A 86 20.58 0.54 10.57
N PRO A 87 21.10 1.27 11.58
CA PRO A 87 22.51 1.14 11.88
C PRO A 87 22.81 -0.34 12.11
N PRO A 88 23.92 -0.86 11.60
CA PRO A 88 24.26 -2.26 11.76
C PRO A 88 24.19 -2.61 13.25
N ILE A 89 23.63 -3.76 13.56
CA ILE A 89 23.37 -4.24 14.96
C ILE A 89 24.59 -4.09 15.87
N ASN A 90 25.77 -4.03 15.31
CA ASN A 90 27.04 -3.81 16.02
C ASN A 90 27.34 -2.33 16.35
N ALA A 91 26.63 -1.38 15.75
CA ALA A 91 26.82 0.06 16.06
C ALA A 91 26.04 0.52 17.29
N THR A 92 25.09 -0.30 17.75
CA THR A 92 24.21 0.02 18.89
C THR A 92 24.83 -0.33 20.25
N ARG A 93 26.04 -0.87 20.29
CA ARG A 93 26.76 -1.11 21.55
C ARG A 93 27.44 0.17 22.03
N GLY A 94 26.67 1.14 22.50
CA GLY A 94 27.21 2.35 23.14
C GLY A 94 26.42 3.63 23.01
N VAL A 95 25.39 3.66 22.20
CA VAL A 95 24.47 4.81 22.17
C VAL A 95 23.29 4.46 23.05
N ALA A 96 23.15 5.11 24.18
CA ALA A 96 21.92 5.12 24.96
C ALA A 96 20.85 5.76 24.06
N ILE A 97 20.05 4.92 23.39
CA ILE A 97 18.87 5.42 22.69
C ILE A 97 17.93 5.88 23.80
N ASP A 98 17.67 7.16 23.83
CA ASP A 98 16.58 7.71 24.64
C ASP A 98 15.28 7.17 24.02
N THR A 99 14.89 5.99 24.48
CA THR A 99 13.71 5.28 24.00
C THR A 99 12.42 6.06 24.26
N ALA A 100 12.43 6.97 25.22
CA ALA A 100 11.31 7.85 25.51
C ALA A 100 11.17 8.96 24.46
N ALA A 101 12.26 9.59 24.04
CA ALA A 101 12.25 10.61 23.00
C ALA A 101 11.90 10.01 21.62
N ALA A 102 12.44 8.83 21.30
CA ALA A 102 12.11 8.13 20.06
C ALA A 102 10.64 7.67 20.01
N ALA A 103 10.10 7.21 21.15
CA ALA A 103 8.70 6.82 21.25
C ALA A 103 7.76 8.04 21.13
N ALA A 104 8.12 9.18 21.74
CA ALA A 104 7.35 10.42 21.64
C ALA A 104 7.30 10.95 20.20
N SER A 105 8.44 10.95 19.51
CA SER A 105 8.52 11.35 18.09
C SER A 105 7.69 10.46 17.19
N ALA A 106 7.74 9.13 17.38
CA ALA A 106 6.95 8.18 16.61
C ALA A 106 5.44 8.32 16.87
N GLU A 107 5.06 8.70 18.10
CA GLU A 107 3.66 8.92 18.45
C GLU A 107 3.12 10.22 17.85
N GLU A 108 3.93 11.27 17.79
CA GLU A 108 3.59 12.53 17.13
C GLU A 108 3.41 12.34 15.61
N GLU A 109 4.33 11.66 14.95
CA GLU A 109 4.22 11.29 13.54
C GLU A 109 2.96 10.47 13.25
N ARG A 110 2.64 9.52 14.13
CA ARG A 110 1.44 8.70 14.03
C ARG A 110 0.16 9.53 14.18
N ARG A 111 0.14 10.52 15.08
CA ARG A 111 -0.98 11.44 15.25
C ARG A 111 -1.18 12.33 14.02
N GLU A 112 -0.11 12.85 13.45
CA GLU A 112 -0.17 13.66 12.23
C GLU A 112 -0.70 12.84 11.04
N LEU A 113 -0.24 11.58 10.90
CA LEU A 113 -0.70 10.69 9.85
C LEU A 113 -2.20 10.39 9.99
N LEU A 114 -2.64 10.07 11.21
CA LEU A 114 -4.06 9.83 11.50
C LEU A 114 -4.93 11.06 11.24
N ALA A 115 -4.44 12.27 11.58
CA ALA A 115 -5.15 13.50 11.31
C ALA A 115 -5.31 13.77 9.80
N ARG A 116 -4.27 13.48 9.01
CA ARG A 116 -4.33 13.58 7.54
C ARG A 116 -5.31 12.58 6.93
N ASP A 117 -5.29 11.35 7.42
CA ASP A 117 -6.21 10.30 6.94
C ASP A 117 -7.66 10.61 7.30
N LEU A 118 -7.89 11.15 8.51
CA LEU A 118 -9.22 11.59 8.93
C LEU A 118 -9.74 12.74 8.06
N ALA A 119 -8.92 13.77 7.84
CA ALA A 119 -9.29 14.90 6.99
C ALA A 119 -9.59 14.47 5.54
N ARG A 120 -8.83 13.50 5.03
CA ARG A 120 -9.08 12.90 3.71
C ARG A 120 -10.41 12.15 3.68
N ALA A 121 -10.69 11.34 4.70
CA ALA A 121 -11.94 10.59 4.81
C ALA A 121 -13.16 11.53 4.89
N GLU A 122 -13.06 12.61 5.67
CA GLU A 122 -14.11 13.64 5.78
C GLU A 122 -14.34 14.35 4.43
N PHE A 123 -13.27 14.68 3.72
CA PHE A 123 -13.37 15.28 2.39
C PHE A 123 -14.07 14.35 1.38
N GLU A 124 -13.72 13.07 1.40
CA GLU A 124 -14.34 12.04 0.54
C GLU A 124 -15.81 11.82 0.91
N ALA A 125 -16.15 11.76 2.20
CA ALA A 125 -17.52 11.65 2.67
C ALA A 125 -18.38 12.84 2.21
N ALA A 126 -17.90 14.05 2.38
CA ALA A 126 -18.57 15.27 1.93
C ALA A 126 -18.77 15.31 0.41
N ARG A 127 -17.82 14.76 -0.36
CA ARG A 127 -17.92 14.60 -1.82
C ARG A 127 -19.02 13.61 -2.20
N TRP A 128 -19.13 12.49 -1.49
CA TRP A 128 -20.18 11.48 -1.70
C TRP A 128 -21.56 12.02 -1.36
N GLU A 129 -21.70 12.77 -0.28
CA GLU A 129 -22.98 13.41 0.09
C GLU A 129 -23.46 14.40 -0.97
N ARG A 130 -22.56 15.24 -1.46
CA ARG A 130 -22.88 16.17 -2.57
C ARG A 130 -23.34 15.41 -3.82
N ARG A 131 -22.64 14.35 -4.19
CA ARG A 131 -22.99 13.54 -5.35
C ARG A 131 -24.32 12.82 -5.18
N ARG A 132 -24.58 12.31 -3.97
CA ARG A 132 -25.85 11.67 -3.63
C ARG A 132 -27.02 12.67 -3.73
N ALA A 133 -26.86 13.88 -3.22
CA ALA A 133 -27.87 14.92 -3.28
C ALA A 133 -28.14 15.38 -4.74
N GLU A 134 -27.12 15.40 -5.59
CA GLU A 134 -27.22 15.70 -7.01
C GLU A 134 -28.02 14.62 -7.75
N LEU A 135 -27.70 13.35 -7.51
CA LEU A 135 -28.42 12.21 -8.09
C LEU A 135 -29.89 12.17 -7.66
N GLN A 136 -30.19 12.48 -6.39
CA GLN A 136 -31.56 12.54 -5.89
C GLN A 136 -32.37 13.66 -6.56
N ARG A 137 -31.76 14.81 -6.85
CA ARG A 137 -32.39 15.90 -7.58
C ARG A 137 -32.68 15.53 -9.04
N MET A 138 -31.76 14.81 -9.68
CA MET A 138 -31.96 14.34 -11.06
C MET A 138 -33.09 13.31 -11.17
N VAL A 139 -33.21 12.40 -10.23
CA VAL A 139 -34.28 11.36 -10.20
C VAL A 139 -35.62 11.92 -9.74
N GLY A 140 -35.62 12.95 -8.87
CA GLY A 140 -36.85 13.57 -8.36
C GLY A 140 -37.47 14.66 -9.24
N GLY A 141 -36.79 15.05 -10.32
CA GLY A 141 -37.24 16.12 -11.25
C GLY A 141 -38.12 15.65 -12.43
N GLU A 142 -38.41 14.35 -12.53
CA GLU A 142 -39.35 13.80 -13.52
C GLU A 142 -40.74 13.60 -12.89
N LYS A 143 -41.45 14.70 -12.62
CA LYS A 143 -42.90 14.67 -12.39
C LYS A 143 -43.50 15.90 -13.04
#